data_163760cc116344fed1a45584f080636f
#
_entry.id   163760cc116344fed1a45584f080636f
#
_cell.length_a   1.000
_cell.length_b   1.000
_cell.length_c   1.000
_cell.angle_alpha   90.00
_cell.angle_beta   90.00
_cell.angle_gamma   90.00
#
_symmetry.space_group_name_H-M   'P 1'
#
loop_
_entity.id
_entity.type
_entity.pdbx_description
1 polymer ?
#
loop_
_entity_poly.entity_id
_entity_poly.type
_entity_poly.pdbx_seq_one_letter_code
_entity_poly.pdbx_strand_id
1 'polypeptide(L)'
;MKNSHLFLLLTALLTSLTTTPQSTGFQSEIIIEGIEQKVIDWRRDIHKNPELGNREVRTAALVTKHLTSLGMDVQTNVAVTGVIGILKGGLPGPVIALRADMDALPVLERTPVPFASKAKTIYEGNETSVMHACGHDSHVAILMGVAEVLSSMQKDLKGTVKFIFQPAEEGAPKGEEGGAELMVKEGALKNPNVDVIFGLHINSQIEAGKITYRPGGMFAGVGDLKITVKGKSSHGADPWSSVDPIVTSAQIINSLQTIISRNVNITRNAAVVTIGAIHGGNRSNIIPEQVEMLGTVRTLSESDEELIFERIRQIVTKTAEANGA
;
A
#
# COMPACT_ATOMS: atom_id res chain seq x y z
N MET A 1 69.82 -15.81 -61.13
CA MET A 1 69.41 -16.51 -59.91
C MET A 1 69.21 -15.49 -58.79
N LYS A 2 68.02 -15.16 -58.42
CA LYS A 2 67.49 -14.83 -57.14
C LYS A 2 66.14 -14.14 -57.34
N ASN A 3 65.10 -14.91 -57.07
CA ASN A 3 63.71 -14.42 -57.07
C ASN A 3 63.50 -13.48 -55.90
N SER A 4 62.83 -12.33 -56.16
CA SER A 4 62.30 -11.46 -55.11
C SER A 4 60.78 -11.38 -55.25
N HIS A 5 60.08 -12.07 -54.36
CA HIS A 5 58.63 -12.00 -54.25
C HIS A 5 58.26 -10.70 -53.61
N LEU A 6 57.48 -9.88 -54.36
CA LEU A 6 56.85 -8.68 -53.87
C LEU A 6 55.58 -9.08 -53.15
N PHE A 7 55.56 -8.95 -51.78
CA PHE A 7 54.41 -9.15 -50.97
C PHE A 7 53.63 -7.83 -50.89
N LEU A 8 52.48 -7.76 -51.57
CA LEU A 8 51.53 -6.69 -51.40
C LEU A 8 50.73 -6.94 -50.09
N LEU A 9 50.98 -6.15 -49.03
CA LEU A 9 50.16 -6.10 -47.83
C LEU A 9 48.94 -5.20 -48.09
N LEU A 10 47.81 -5.83 -48.29
CA LEU A 10 46.50 -5.17 -48.33
C LEU A 10 46.05 -4.97 -46.87
N THR A 11 46.35 -3.83 -46.26
CA THR A 11 45.77 -3.45 -44.96
C THR A 11 44.31 -3.03 -45.14
N ALA A 12 43.41 -3.97 -44.97
CA ALA A 12 41.98 -3.66 -44.82
C ALA A 12 41.78 -2.95 -43.50
N LEU A 13 41.51 -1.65 -43.55
CA LEU A 13 41.08 -0.84 -42.41
C LEU A 13 39.64 -1.27 -42.07
N LEU A 14 39.48 -2.28 -41.20
CA LEU A 14 38.20 -2.53 -40.54
C LEU A 14 37.95 -1.39 -39.52
N THR A 15 37.27 -0.34 -39.94
CA THR A 15 36.62 0.58 -39.03
C THR A 15 35.42 -0.18 -38.44
N SER A 16 35.63 -0.84 -37.32
CA SER A 16 34.55 -1.31 -36.47
C SER A 16 33.83 -0.07 -35.94
N LEU A 17 32.71 0.29 -36.56
CA LEU A 17 31.71 1.13 -35.95
C LEU A 17 31.18 0.38 -34.71
N THR A 18 31.86 0.56 -33.57
CA THR A 18 31.28 0.25 -32.30
C THR A 18 30.17 1.29 -32.08
N THR A 19 28.98 0.97 -32.55
CA THR A 19 27.78 1.61 -32.01
C THR A 19 27.67 1.19 -30.56
N THR A 20 28.30 1.94 -29.66
CA THR A 20 27.95 1.92 -28.24
C THR A 20 26.43 2.17 -28.20
N PRO A 21 25.65 1.32 -27.57
CA PRO A 21 24.27 1.65 -27.30
C PRO A 21 24.30 2.92 -26.46
N GLN A 22 24.01 4.06 -27.10
CA GLN A 22 23.87 5.35 -26.43
C GLN A 22 22.75 5.17 -25.45
N SER A 23 23.10 5.16 -24.17
CA SER A 23 22.30 4.64 -23.08
C SER A 23 20.93 5.36 -23.06
N THR A 24 19.87 4.58 -23.17
CA THR A 24 18.50 5.00 -22.81
C THR A 24 18.46 5.71 -21.46
N GLY A 25 19.42 5.45 -20.58
CA GLY A 25 19.63 6.12 -19.30
C GLY A 25 19.93 7.62 -19.43
N PHE A 26 20.80 8.02 -20.33
CA PHE A 26 21.16 9.46 -20.47
C PHE A 26 19.99 10.31 -21.00
N GLN A 27 19.18 9.77 -21.91
CA GLN A 27 18.02 10.46 -22.41
C GLN A 27 16.92 10.60 -21.35
N SER A 28 16.72 9.58 -20.50
CA SER A 28 15.76 9.66 -19.41
C SER A 28 16.20 10.67 -18.32
N GLU A 29 17.49 10.78 -18.01
CA GLU A 29 18.00 11.77 -17.05
C GLU A 29 17.68 13.20 -17.46
N ILE A 30 17.90 13.57 -18.72
CA ILE A 30 17.58 14.91 -19.25
C ILE A 30 16.08 15.21 -19.14
N ILE A 31 15.22 14.22 -19.41
CA ILE A 31 13.79 14.39 -19.31
C ILE A 31 13.37 14.55 -17.85
N ILE A 32 13.93 13.76 -16.95
CA ILE A 32 13.67 13.83 -15.51
C ILE A 32 14.02 15.21 -14.96
N GLU A 33 15.20 15.74 -15.26
CA GLU A 33 15.59 17.10 -14.86
C GLU A 33 14.60 18.15 -15.38
N GLY A 34 14.09 17.97 -16.61
CA GLY A 34 13.13 18.89 -17.22
C GLY A 34 11.75 18.89 -16.58
N ILE A 35 11.37 17.84 -15.85
CA ILE A 35 10.04 17.71 -15.20
C ILE A 35 10.07 17.81 -13.69
N GLU A 36 11.24 17.89 -13.05
CA GLU A 36 11.39 17.90 -11.59
C GLU A 36 10.49 18.94 -10.93
N GLN A 37 10.50 20.18 -11.42
CA GLN A 37 9.67 21.24 -10.87
C GLN A 37 8.18 20.96 -11.01
N LYS A 38 7.74 20.33 -12.11
CA LYS A 38 6.33 19.90 -12.28
C LYS A 38 5.92 18.87 -11.23
N VAL A 39 6.78 17.88 -10.98
CA VAL A 39 6.53 16.84 -9.97
C VAL A 39 6.42 17.47 -8.58
N ILE A 40 7.29 18.41 -8.24
CA ILE A 40 7.22 19.17 -7.00
C ILE A 40 5.90 19.96 -6.91
N ASP A 41 5.50 20.63 -8.00
CA ASP A 41 4.29 21.45 -8.02
C ASP A 41 3.03 20.58 -7.90
N TRP A 42 2.94 19.45 -8.60
CA TRP A 42 1.85 18.48 -8.44
C TRP A 42 1.76 17.96 -7.01
N ARG A 43 2.88 17.53 -6.44
CA ARG A 43 2.93 17.07 -5.06
C ARG A 43 2.41 18.12 -4.09
N ARG A 44 2.87 19.38 -4.19
CA ARG A 44 2.43 20.48 -3.32
C ARG A 44 0.97 20.86 -3.53
N ASP A 45 0.48 20.77 -4.75
CA ASP A 45 -0.91 21.06 -5.09
C ASP A 45 -1.85 19.99 -4.51
N ILE A 46 -1.50 18.70 -4.65
CA ILE A 46 -2.25 17.58 -4.07
C ILE A 46 -2.21 17.68 -2.54
N HIS A 47 -1.04 17.93 -1.96
CA HIS A 47 -0.86 18.08 -0.51
C HIS A 47 -1.75 19.18 0.08
N LYS A 48 -1.85 20.30 -0.61
CA LYS A 48 -2.67 21.44 -0.19
C LYS A 48 -4.17 21.17 -0.27
N ASN A 49 -4.58 20.23 -1.11
CA ASN A 49 -5.98 19.90 -1.41
C ASN A 49 -6.25 18.40 -1.20
N PRO A 50 -6.02 17.86 0.01
CA PRO A 50 -6.15 16.44 0.28
C PRO A 50 -7.61 16.00 0.30
N GLU A 51 -7.85 14.77 -0.13
CA GLU A 51 -9.17 14.14 -0.20
C GLU A 51 -9.12 12.77 0.49
N LEU A 52 -10.14 12.43 1.27
CA LEU A 52 -10.24 11.12 1.94
C LEU A 52 -10.58 10.00 0.95
N GLY A 53 -10.37 8.76 1.36
CA GLY A 53 -10.69 7.57 0.59
C GLY A 53 -12.11 7.58 0.01
N ASN A 54 -12.26 7.15 -1.24
CA ASN A 54 -13.46 7.23 -2.07
C ASN A 54 -13.99 8.66 -2.31
N ARG A 55 -13.19 9.68 -2.01
CA ARG A 55 -13.53 11.11 -2.21
C ARG A 55 -12.47 11.85 -3.03
N GLU A 56 -11.52 11.15 -3.62
CA GLU A 56 -10.36 11.68 -4.36
C GLU A 56 -10.73 12.22 -5.75
N VAL A 57 -11.86 12.92 -5.84
CA VAL A 57 -12.47 13.38 -7.10
C VAL A 57 -11.56 14.37 -7.84
N ARG A 58 -10.99 15.33 -7.09
CA ARG A 58 -10.10 16.35 -7.66
C ARG A 58 -8.76 15.73 -8.11
N THR A 59 -8.19 14.88 -7.27
CA THR A 59 -6.94 14.17 -7.56
C THR A 59 -7.11 13.24 -8.76
N ALA A 60 -8.21 12.48 -8.82
CA ALA A 60 -8.55 11.65 -9.98
C ALA A 60 -8.71 12.46 -11.28
N ALA A 61 -9.36 13.64 -11.21
CA ALA A 61 -9.51 14.52 -12.35
C ALA A 61 -8.16 15.09 -12.83
N LEU A 62 -7.26 15.46 -11.92
CA LEU A 62 -5.90 15.91 -12.22
C LEU A 62 -5.11 14.83 -12.96
N VAL A 63 -5.11 13.61 -12.42
CA VAL A 63 -4.46 12.43 -13.02
C VAL A 63 -5.04 12.12 -14.39
N THR A 64 -6.37 12.04 -14.50
CA THR A 64 -7.08 11.76 -15.76
C THR A 64 -6.68 12.76 -16.86
N LYS A 65 -6.70 14.05 -16.54
CA LYS A 65 -6.30 15.11 -17.46
C LYS A 65 -4.85 14.93 -17.92
N HIS A 66 -3.95 14.64 -17.00
CA HIS A 66 -2.54 14.45 -17.30
C HIS A 66 -2.31 13.25 -18.23
N LEU A 67 -2.82 12.06 -17.87
CA LEU A 67 -2.64 10.85 -18.66
C LEU A 67 -3.27 10.97 -20.05
N THR A 68 -4.45 11.58 -20.14
CA THR A 68 -5.11 11.87 -21.43
C THR A 68 -4.26 12.80 -22.29
N SER A 69 -3.64 13.83 -21.73
CA SER A 69 -2.75 14.75 -22.46
C SER A 69 -1.51 14.07 -23.02
N LEU A 70 -1.10 12.94 -22.43
CA LEU A 70 0.00 12.09 -22.90
C LEU A 70 -0.45 11.04 -23.94
N GLY A 71 -1.71 11.06 -24.37
CA GLY A 71 -2.25 10.15 -25.39
C GLY A 71 -2.54 8.73 -24.90
N MET A 72 -2.64 8.50 -23.59
CA MET A 72 -2.99 7.20 -23.03
C MET A 72 -4.48 6.89 -23.16
N ASP A 73 -4.82 5.59 -23.22
CA ASP A 73 -6.17 5.10 -22.98
C ASP A 73 -6.45 5.14 -21.48
N VAL A 74 -7.45 5.93 -21.06
CA VAL A 74 -7.71 6.23 -19.64
C VAL A 74 -9.07 5.74 -19.23
N GLN A 75 -9.11 4.93 -18.17
CA GLN A 75 -10.32 4.48 -17.49
C GLN A 75 -10.45 5.22 -16.15
N THR A 76 -11.63 5.75 -15.87
CA THR A 76 -11.94 6.50 -14.66
C THR A 76 -13.02 5.77 -13.84
N ASN A 77 -13.19 6.19 -12.60
CA ASN A 77 -14.17 5.63 -11.67
C ASN A 77 -13.99 4.13 -11.41
N VAL A 78 -12.75 3.63 -11.47
CA VAL A 78 -12.42 2.26 -11.08
C VAL A 78 -12.32 2.23 -9.54
N ALA A 79 -13.09 1.39 -8.89
CA ALA A 79 -13.22 1.38 -7.43
C ALA A 79 -13.56 2.77 -6.87
N VAL A 80 -14.60 3.38 -7.42
CA VAL A 80 -15.19 4.70 -7.09
C VAL A 80 -14.42 5.87 -7.73
N THR A 81 -13.19 6.18 -7.32
CA THR A 81 -12.42 7.34 -7.79
C THR A 81 -11.12 6.97 -8.49
N GLY A 82 -10.77 5.69 -8.55
CA GLY A 82 -9.53 5.23 -9.16
C GLY A 82 -9.41 5.50 -10.65
N VAL A 83 -8.17 5.66 -11.11
CA VAL A 83 -7.84 5.95 -12.50
C VAL A 83 -6.82 4.95 -13.01
N ILE A 84 -7.03 4.44 -14.22
CA ILE A 84 -6.08 3.56 -14.91
C ILE A 84 -5.72 4.19 -16.26
N GLY A 85 -4.41 4.35 -16.51
CA GLY A 85 -3.88 4.74 -17.81
C GLY A 85 -3.13 3.60 -18.46
N ILE A 86 -3.27 3.42 -19.77
CA ILE A 86 -2.58 2.37 -20.54
C ILE A 86 -1.70 3.01 -21.58
N LEU A 87 -0.39 2.79 -21.46
CA LEU A 87 0.62 3.19 -22.44
C LEU A 87 1.13 1.95 -23.16
N LYS A 88 0.77 1.81 -24.45
CA LYS A 88 1.30 0.75 -25.31
C LYS A 88 2.64 1.18 -25.88
N GLY A 89 3.69 0.40 -25.59
CA GLY A 89 5.02 0.60 -26.16
C GLY A 89 5.08 0.26 -27.64
N GLY A 90 6.13 0.76 -28.31
CA GLY A 90 6.39 0.51 -29.73
C GLY A 90 6.92 -0.90 -30.03
N LEU A 91 7.39 -1.64 -29.05
CA LEU A 91 8.00 -2.94 -29.18
C LEU A 91 7.26 -4.02 -28.38
N PRO A 92 7.25 -5.29 -28.82
CA PRO A 92 6.66 -6.39 -28.06
C PRO A 92 7.32 -6.56 -26.70
N GLY A 93 6.53 -6.92 -25.68
CA GLY A 93 7.04 -7.16 -24.32
C GLY A 93 5.93 -7.46 -23.32
N PRO A 94 6.27 -7.55 -22.04
CA PRO A 94 5.32 -7.83 -20.96
C PRO A 94 4.40 -6.64 -20.68
N VAL A 95 3.37 -6.90 -19.87
CA VAL A 95 2.50 -5.88 -19.28
C VAL A 95 2.94 -5.61 -17.85
N ILE A 96 3.44 -4.41 -17.61
CA ILE A 96 3.92 -3.97 -16.30
C ILE A 96 2.92 -2.96 -15.74
N ALA A 97 2.46 -3.16 -14.51
CA ALA A 97 1.69 -2.15 -13.80
C ALA A 97 2.58 -1.35 -12.85
N LEU A 98 2.30 -0.05 -12.77
CA LEU A 98 2.88 0.87 -11.80
C LEU A 98 1.75 1.47 -10.97
N ARG A 99 1.87 1.43 -9.64
CA ARG A 99 0.80 1.80 -8.71
C ARG A 99 1.20 2.98 -7.82
N ALA A 100 0.28 3.91 -7.66
CA ALA A 100 0.28 4.92 -6.60
C ALA A 100 -1.10 4.98 -5.94
N ASP A 101 -1.15 5.17 -4.63
CA ASP A 101 -2.35 5.49 -3.87
C ASP A 101 -2.63 6.99 -3.90
N MET A 102 -3.91 7.39 -3.68
CA MET A 102 -4.34 8.78 -3.86
C MET A 102 -4.92 9.44 -2.61
N ASP A 103 -5.37 8.65 -1.65
CA ASP A 103 -6.15 9.14 -0.52
C ASP A 103 -5.31 9.81 0.57
N ALA A 104 -5.94 10.68 1.32
CA ALA A 104 -5.40 11.35 2.50
C ALA A 104 -6.10 10.85 3.77
N LEU A 105 -5.58 11.26 4.92
CA LEU A 105 -6.02 10.84 6.25
C LEU A 105 -6.80 11.93 7.00
N PRO A 106 -7.73 11.57 7.91
CA PRO A 106 -8.45 12.52 8.77
C PRO A 106 -7.54 13.04 9.91
N VAL A 107 -6.45 13.73 9.54
CA VAL A 107 -5.40 14.22 10.44
C VAL A 107 -5.24 15.73 10.32
N LEU A 108 -5.05 16.41 11.45
CA LEU A 108 -4.72 17.84 11.50
C LEU A 108 -3.25 18.06 11.12
N GLU A 109 -3.01 18.81 10.06
CA GLU A 109 -1.67 19.22 9.70
C GLU A 109 -1.11 20.28 10.66
N ARG A 110 0.12 20.08 11.12
CA ARG A 110 0.85 20.97 12.03
C ARG A 110 2.19 21.45 11.45
N THR A 111 2.46 21.16 10.17
CA THR A 111 3.72 21.55 9.53
C THR A 111 3.67 23.04 9.16
N PRO A 112 4.80 23.77 9.24
CA PRO A 112 4.86 25.20 8.90
C PRO A 112 5.14 25.44 7.41
N VAL A 113 4.79 24.48 6.53
CA VAL A 113 5.06 24.63 5.09
C VAL A 113 4.03 25.53 4.42
N PRO A 114 4.39 26.30 3.36
CA PRO A 114 3.49 27.25 2.72
C PRO A 114 2.33 26.59 1.95
N PHE A 115 2.43 25.31 1.68
CA PHE A 115 1.40 24.48 1.04
C PHE A 115 0.67 23.55 2.02
N ALA A 116 0.77 23.80 3.34
CA ALA A 116 0.06 23.03 4.35
C ALA A 116 -1.45 22.99 4.09
N SER A 117 -2.06 21.83 4.32
CA SER A 117 -3.50 21.65 4.20
C SER A 117 -4.27 22.46 5.25
N LYS A 118 -5.35 23.06 4.81
CA LYS A 118 -6.38 23.68 5.66
C LYS A 118 -7.74 23.04 5.40
N ALA A 119 -7.75 21.93 4.68
CA ALA A 119 -8.96 21.23 4.33
C ALA A 119 -9.64 20.65 5.57
N LYS A 120 -10.97 20.72 5.56
CA LYS A 120 -11.85 20.10 6.55
C LYS A 120 -12.98 19.39 5.85
N THR A 121 -13.47 18.31 6.44
CA THR A 121 -14.60 17.55 5.95
C THR A 121 -15.36 16.92 7.11
N ILE A 122 -16.49 16.31 6.81
CA ILE A 122 -17.19 15.44 7.78
C ILE A 122 -16.68 14.02 7.60
N TYR A 123 -16.13 13.44 8.67
CA TYR A 123 -15.70 12.06 8.74
C TYR A 123 -16.36 11.38 9.95
N GLU A 124 -17.09 10.29 9.71
CA GLU A 124 -17.88 9.57 10.74
C GLU A 124 -18.78 10.49 11.59
N GLY A 125 -19.41 11.47 10.93
CA GLY A 125 -20.34 12.42 11.56
C GLY A 125 -19.69 13.60 12.28
N ASN A 126 -18.35 13.70 12.29
CA ASN A 126 -17.64 14.79 12.96
C ASN A 126 -16.84 15.63 11.96
N GLU A 127 -16.77 16.95 12.19
CA GLU A 127 -15.85 17.80 11.44
C GLU A 127 -14.41 17.42 11.78
N THR A 128 -13.61 17.10 10.77
CA THR A 128 -12.21 16.76 10.91
C THR A 128 -11.33 17.49 9.89
N SER A 129 -10.08 17.71 10.23
CA SER A 129 -9.07 18.17 9.29
C SER A 129 -8.56 17.02 8.42
N VAL A 130 -8.07 17.32 7.23
CA VAL A 130 -7.54 16.31 6.29
C VAL A 130 -6.11 16.68 5.90
N MET A 131 -5.23 15.69 5.86
CA MET A 131 -3.83 15.86 5.50
C MET A 131 -3.30 14.61 4.78
N HIS A 132 -2.43 14.79 3.78
CA HIS A 132 -1.59 13.71 3.27
C HIS A 132 -0.46 13.40 4.27
N ALA A 133 -0.81 12.66 5.35
CA ALA A 133 0.14 12.30 6.40
C ALA A 133 0.93 11.02 6.08
N CYS A 134 0.48 10.20 5.12
CA CYS A 134 1.15 8.99 4.66
C CYS A 134 2.03 9.21 3.43
N GLY A 135 1.87 10.35 2.74
CA GLY A 135 2.72 10.74 1.60
C GLY A 135 2.22 10.32 0.23
N HIS A 136 0.95 9.95 0.10
CA HIS A 136 0.33 9.56 -1.17
C HIS A 136 0.34 10.70 -2.21
N ASP A 137 0.35 11.96 -1.78
CA ASP A 137 0.61 13.12 -2.62
C ASP A 137 1.92 13.02 -3.42
N SER A 138 2.97 12.48 -2.78
CA SER A 138 4.25 12.22 -3.43
C SER A 138 4.18 11.03 -4.39
N HIS A 139 3.48 9.96 -4.01
CA HIS A 139 3.33 8.78 -4.85
C HIS A 139 2.60 9.12 -6.16
N VAL A 140 1.49 9.85 -6.08
CA VAL A 140 0.75 10.33 -7.26
C VAL A 140 1.63 11.20 -8.15
N ALA A 141 2.32 12.19 -7.58
CA ALA A 141 3.15 13.11 -8.34
C ALA A 141 4.32 12.40 -9.03
N ILE A 142 4.97 11.45 -8.35
CA ILE A 142 6.04 10.62 -8.92
C ILE A 142 5.49 9.78 -10.08
N LEU A 143 4.34 9.11 -9.90
CA LEU A 143 3.79 8.26 -10.94
C LEU A 143 3.33 9.07 -12.16
N MET A 144 2.81 10.29 -11.97
CA MET A 144 2.53 11.25 -13.07
C MET A 144 3.82 11.62 -13.81
N GLY A 145 4.92 11.87 -13.11
CA GLY A 145 6.23 12.13 -13.71
C GLY A 145 6.75 10.92 -14.50
N VAL A 146 6.64 9.73 -13.94
CA VAL A 146 7.01 8.48 -14.64
C VAL A 146 6.17 8.30 -15.92
N ALA A 147 4.90 8.64 -15.89
CA ALA A 147 4.03 8.59 -17.06
C ALA A 147 4.53 9.54 -18.18
N GLU A 148 4.96 10.75 -17.84
CA GLU A 148 5.54 11.71 -18.78
C GLU A 148 6.85 11.19 -19.41
N VAL A 149 7.77 10.67 -18.58
CA VAL A 149 9.04 10.10 -19.05
C VAL A 149 8.80 8.93 -20.01
N LEU A 150 7.99 7.95 -19.58
CA LEU A 150 7.76 6.75 -20.40
C LEU A 150 6.99 7.04 -21.68
N SER A 151 6.06 8.01 -21.69
CA SER A 151 5.37 8.45 -22.89
C SER A 151 6.33 9.07 -23.91
N SER A 152 7.31 9.85 -23.45
CA SER A 152 8.32 10.46 -24.35
C SER A 152 9.21 9.40 -25.02
N MET A 153 9.34 8.21 -24.41
CA MET A 153 10.13 7.09 -24.89
C MET A 153 9.26 5.97 -25.51
N GLN A 154 7.99 6.22 -25.76
CA GLN A 154 7.00 5.20 -26.15
C GLN A 154 7.45 4.29 -27.30
N LYS A 155 8.11 4.85 -28.32
CA LYS A 155 8.54 4.09 -29.51
C LYS A 155 9.56 3.00 -29.19
N ASP A 156 10.40 3.24 -28.18
CA ASP A 156 11.47 2.34 -27.76
C ASP A 156 11.05 1.46 -26.57
N LEU A 157 9.87 1.72 -26.00
CA LEU A 157 9.34 0.98 -24.86
C LEU A 157 8.89 -0.41 -25.29
N LYS A 158 9.37 -1.44 -24.57
CA LYS A 158 8.95 -2.84 -24.75
C LYS A 158 7.73 -3.14 -23.90
N GLY A 159 6.69 -3.71 -24.54
CA GLY A 159 5.47 -4.13 -23.86
C GLY A 159 4.49 -2.99 -23.61
N THR A 160 3.72 -3.12 -22.53
CA THR A 160 2.69 -2.16 -22.12
C THR A 160 2.88 -1.75 -20.69
N VAL A 161 2.74 -0.48 -20.37
CA VAL A 161 2.71 0.01 -19.00
C VAL A 161 1.29 0.40 -18.62
N LYS A 162 0.79 -0.15 -17.52
CA LYS A 162 -0.50 0.18 -16.94
C LYS A 162 -0.25 1.02 -15.67
N PHE A 163 -0.66 2.28 -15.70
CA PHE A 163 -0.59 3.20 -14.56
C PHE A 163 -1.86 3.06 -13.74
N ILE A 164 -1.74 2.69 -12.48
CA ILE A 164 -2.86 2.44 -11.56
C ILE A 164 -2.78 3.46 -10.44
N PHE A 165 -3.76 4.38 -10.41
CA PHE A 165 -3.95 5.33 -9.33
C PHE A 165 -5.08 4.82 -8.44
N GLN A 166 -4.69 4.26 -7.29
CA GLN A 166 -5.58 3.55 -6.39
C GLN A 166 -6.24 4.50 -5.38
N PRO A 167 -7.58 4.44 -5.22
CA PRO A 167 -8.27 5.15 -4.14
C PRO A 167 -8.27 4.35 -2.85
N ALA A 168 -8.61 5.01 -1.74
CA ALA A 168 -8.96 4.40 -0.45
C ALA A 168 -7.98 3.31 0.04
N GLU A 169 -6.68 3.58 -0.01
CA GLU A 169 -5.65 2.65 0.48
C GLU A 169 -5.71 2.55 2.01
N GLU A 170 -5.94 3.66 2.70
CA GLU A 170 -6.09 3.77 4.15
C GLU A 170 -7.46 3.24 4.65
N GLY A 171 -8.30 2.81 3.73
CA GLY A 171 -9.62 2.25 3.96
C GLY A 171 -10.77 3.08 3.38
N ALA A 172 -11.78 2.37 2.89
CA ALA A 172 -13.01 2.99 2.43
C ALA A 172 -13.84 3.50 3.62
N PRO A 173 -14.69 4.54 3.43
CA PRO A 173 -15.63 4.97 4.43
C PRO A 173 -16.53 3.83 4.91
N LYS A 174 -16.95 3.88 6.18
CA LYS A 174 -17.75 2.82 6.80
C LYS A 174 -19.01 2.49 5.98
N GLY A 175 -19.12 1.22 5.58
CA GLY A 175 -20.24 0.71 4.78
C GLY A 175 -20.04 0.85 3.27
N GLU A 176 -18.90 1.34 2.80
CA GLU A 176 -18.52 1.37 1.40
C GLU A 176 -17.45 0.31 1.09
N GLU A 177 -17.44 -0.21 -0.14
CA GLU A 177 -16.31 -0.96 -0.69
C GLU A 177 -15.31 0.03 -1.31
N GLY A 178 -14.02 -0.34 -1.39
CA GLY A 178 -12.98 0.52 -1.98
C GLY A 178 -11.61 -0.13 -2.02
N GLY A 179 -10.61 0.67 -2.32
CA GLY A 179 -9.21 0.26 -2.25
C GLY A 179 -8.79 -0.75 -3.31
N ALA A 180 -7.67 -1.42 -3.05
CA ALA A 180 -7.06 -2.38 -3.97
C ALA A 180 -7.98 -3.58 -4.26
N GLU A 181 -8.70 -4.08 -3.26
CA GLU A 181 -9.58 -5.23 -3.40
C GLU A 181 -10.68 -4.96 -4.44
N LEU A 182 -11.36 -3.81 -4.34
CA LEU A 182 -12.38 -3.41 -5.30
C LEU A 182 -11.79 -3.18 -6.69
N MET A 183 -10.61 -2.55 -6.80
CA MET A 183 -9.91 -2.40 -8.08
C MET A 183 -9.63 -3.75 -8.76
N VAL A 184 -9.16 -4.74 -8.01
CA VAL A 184 -8.91 -6.11 -8.54
C VAL A 184 -10.20 -6.78 -8.97
N LYS A 185 -11.27 -6.67 -8.17
CA LYS A 185 -12.61 -7.18 -8.45
C LYS A 185 -13.18 -6.57 -9.75
N GLU A 186 -12.95 -5.29 -9.98
CA GLU A 186 -13.36 -4.56 -11.20
C GLU A 186 -12.40 -4.75 -12.38
N GLY A 187 -11.35 -5.55 -12.22
CA GLY A 187 -10.47 -5.98 -13.30
C GLY A 187 -9.29 -5.06 -13.57
N ALA A 188 -8.84 -4.27 -12.62
CA ALA A 188 -7.67 -3.39 -12.78
C ALA A 188 -6.40 -4.10 -13.27
N LEU A 189 -6.25 -5.40 -12.96
CA LEU A 189 -5.12 -6.22 -13.41
C LEU A 189 -5.41 -7.02 -14.70
N LYS A 190 -6.57 -6.79 -15.36
CA LYS A 190 -7.00 -7.46 -16.59
C LYS A 190 -7.09 -6.45 -17.74
N ASN A 191 -7.13 -6.94 -18.97
CA ASN A 191 -7.38 -6.14 -20.20
C ASN A 191 -6.43 -4.91 -20.39
N PRO A 192 -5.10 -5.13 -20.59
CA PRO A 192 -4.39 -6.40 -20.68
C PRO A 192 -4.06 -7.00 -19.32
N ASN A 193 -3.84 -8.32 -19.25
CA ASN A 193 -3.41 -8.98 -18.04
C ASN A 193 -2.02 -8.47 -17.64
N VAL A 194 -1.87 -8.14 -16.36
CA VAL A 194 -0.62 -7.64 -15.78
C VAL A 194 0.27 -8.83 -15.43
N ASP A 195 1.52 -8.80 -15.91
CA ASP A 195 2.53 -9.82 -15.59
C ASP A 195 3.23 -9.52 -14.25
N VAL A 196 3.46 -8.24 -13.95
CA VAL A 196 4.09 -7.78 -12.71
C VAL A 196 3.61 -6.38 -12.36
N ILE A 197 3.50 -6.08 -11.06
CA ILE A 197 3.13 -4.77 -10.55
C ILE A 197 4.22 -4.24 -9.62
N PHE A 198 4.54 -2.95 -9.75
CA PHE A 198 5.44 -2.22 -8.86
C PHE A 198 4.70 -1.06 -8.20
N GLY A 199 5.06 -0.80 -6.94
CA GLY A 199 4.69 0.38 -6.21
C GLY A 199 5.86 0.83 -5.35
N LEU A 200 5.86 2.09 -4.95
CA LEU A 200 6.79 2.61 -3.95
C LEU A 200 6.00 3.23 -2.80
N HIS A 201 6.66 3.33 -1.65
CA HIS A 201 6.16 4.10 -0.52
C HIS A 201 7.27 4.97 0.02
N ILE A 202 7.01 6.27 0.22
CA ILE A 202 7.99 7.14 0.87
C ILE A 202 8.10 6.78 2.36
N ASN A 203 9.29 6.99 2.93
CA ASN A 203 9.52 6.70 4.34
C ASN A 203 10.41 7.79 4.95
N SER A 204 9.91 8.46 5.98
CA SER A 204 10.62 9.54 6.67
C SER A 204 11.90 9.11 7.39
N GLN A 205 12.10 7.79 7.61
CA GLN A 205 13.29 7.23 8.25
C GLN A 205 14.39 6.84 7.25
N ILE A 206 14.10 6.91 5.95
CA ILE A 206 15.07 6.61 4.88
C ILE A 206 15.62 7.94 4.37
N GLU A 207 16.94 8.06 4.33
CA GLU A 207 17.63 9.24 3.83
C GLU A 207 17.28 9.51 2.36
N ALA A 208 17.04 10.77 2.00
CA ALA A 208 16.73 11.17 0.64
C ALA A 208 17.82 10.72 -0.35
N GLY A 209 17.42 10.27 -1.53
CA GLY A 209 18.30 9.68 -2.53
C GLY A 209 18.57 8.17 -2.35
N LYS A 210 18.03 7.56 -1.29
CA LYS A 210 18.12 6.10 -1.08
C LYS A 210 16.80 5.42 -1.35
N ILE A 211 16.87 4.24 -1.97
CA ILE A 211 15.75 3.31 -2.15
C ILE A 211 16.12 2.02 -1.44
N THR A 212 15.19 1.52 -0.63
CA THR A 212 15.34 0.22 0.04
C THR A 212 14.33 -0.77 -0.52
N TYR A 213 14.75 -2.02 -0.63
CA TYR A 213 13.87 -3.13 -1.00
C TYR A 213 14.23 -4.36 -0.20
N ARG A 214 13.30 -5.30 -0.12
CA ARG A 214 13.49 -6.57 0.55
C ARG A 214 12.93 -7.70 -0.31
N PRO A 215 13.69 -8.78 -0.57
CA PRO A 215 13.14 -10.01 -1.14
C PRO A 215 12.10 -10.64 -0.21
N GLY A 216 10.98 -11.13 -0.75
CA GLY A 216 9.86 -11.65 0.01
C GLY A 216 8.94 -10.53 0.53
N GLY A 217 8.17 -10.80 1.58
CA GLY A 217 7.24 -9.83 2.16
C GLY A 217 7.95 -8.59 2.72
N MET A 218 7.59 -7.42 2.26
CA MET A 218 8.14 -6.13 2.72
C MET A 218 7.18 -5.42 3.67
N PHE A 219 5.90 -5.36 3.32
CA PHE A 219 4.83 -4.81 4.15
C PHE A 219 3.99 -5.94 4.70
N ALA A 220 3.61 -5.82 5.98
CA ALA A 220 2.77 -6.81 6.62
C ALA A 220 1.30 -6.64 6.19
N GLY A 221 0.63 -7.76 5.99
CA GLY A 221 -0.83 -7.81 5.89
C GLY A 221 -1.47 -7.32 7.19
N VAL A 222 -2.70 -6.84 7.08
CA VAL A 222 -3.49 -6.28 8.17
C VAL A 222 -4.70 -7.17 8.42
N GLY A 223 -4.78 -7.76 9.61
CA GLY A 223 -5.96 -8.47 10.07
C GLY A 223 -6.56 -7.80 11.31
N ASP A 224 -7.84 -7.47 11.28
CA ASP A 224 -8.55 -6.94 12.43
C ASP A 224 -9.09 -8.04 13.31
N LEU A 225 -9.03 -7.82 14.62
CA LEU A 225 -9.47 -8.77 15.63
C LEU A 225 -10.47 -8.11 16.57
N LYS A 226 -11.67 -8.68 16.64
CA LYS A 226 -12.69 -8.33 17.63
C LYS A 226 -13.13 -9.59 18.35
N ILE A 227 -12.99 -9.61 19.69
CA ILE A 227 -13.39 -10.70 20.56
C ILE A 227 -14.39 -10.16 21.58
N THR A 228 -15.55 -10.80 21.69
CA THR A 228 -16.53 -10.51 22.72
C THR A 228 -16.66 -11.73 23.62
N VAL A 229 -16.23 -11.61 24.88
CA VAL A 229 -16.41 -12.64 25.90
C VAL A 229 -17.69 -12.34 26.67
N LYS A 230 -18.64 -13.25 26.59
CA LYS A 230 -19.91 -13.17 27.33
C LYS A 230 -19.86 -14.01 28.58
N GLY A 231 -20.23 -13.43 29.70
CA GLY A 231 -20.29 -14.06 31.00
C GLY A 231 -21.67 -13.91 31.65
N LYS A 232 -21.68 -13.94 32.96
CA LYS A 232 -22.88 -13.73 33.80
C LYS A 232 -22.53 -12.81 34.94
N SER A 233 -23.27 -11.71 35.07
CA SER A 233 -23.05 -10.69 36.10
C SER A 233 -23.39 -11.17 37.50
N SER A 234 -22.62 -10.70 38.50
CA SER A 234 -22.92 -10.81 39.92
C SER A 234 -22.28 -9.69 40.71
N HIS A 235 -22.56 -9.66 42.03
CA HIS A 235 -21.79 -8.84 42.96
C HIS A 235 -20.35 -9.35 43.05
N GLY A 236 -19.36 -8.45 43.06
CA GLY A 236 -17.93 -8.84 43.08
C GLY A 236 -17.48 -9.62 44.28
N ALA A 237 -18.24 -9.59 45.39
CA ALA A 237 -18.01 -10.43 46.58
C ALA A 237 -18.69 -11.82 46.51
N ASP A 238 -19.45 -12.08 45.40
CA ASP A 238 -20.18 -13.34 45.20
C ASP A 238 -19.83 -13.96 43.82
N PRO A 239 -18.52 -14.15 43.51
CA PRO A 239 -18.08 -14.57 42.19
C PRO A 239 -18.51 -15.97 41.79
N TRP A 240 -18.80 -16.84 42.74
CA TRP A 240 -19.26 -18.22 42.48
C TRP A 240 -20.67 -18.28 41.85
N SER A 241 -21.44 -17.20 41.90
CA SER A 241 -22.76 -17.11 41.28
C SER A 241 -22.72 -16.55 39.85
N SER A 242 -21.51 -16.22 39.35
CA SER A 242 -21.24 -15.59 38.09
C SER A 242 -20.47 -16.48 37.09
N VAL A 243 -20.28 -15.91 35.89
CA VAL A 243 -19.22 -16.32 34.97
C VAL A 243 -18.45 -15.04 34.65
N ASP A 244 -17.20 -14.98 35.10
CA ASP A 244 -16.41 -13.74 35.01
C ASP A 244 -15.75 -13.54 33.65
N PRO A 245 -16.24 -12.61 32.81
CA PRO A 245 -15.66 -12.38 31.49
C PRO A 245 -14.34 -11.60 31.56
N ILE A 246 -14.03 -10.90 32.66
CA ILE A 246 -12.76 -10.18 32.84
C ILE A 246 -11.63 -11.16 33.06
N VAL A 247 -11.80 -12.10 34.00
CA VAL A 247 -10.81 -13.15 34.26
C VAL A 247 -10.62 -14.02 33.03
N THR A 248 -11.70 -14.42 32.38
CA THR A 248 -11.65 -15.19 31.11
C THR A 248 -10.89 -14.45 30.03
N SER A 249 -11.13 -13.14 29.85
CA SER A 249 -10.42 -12.30 28.86
C SER A 249 -8.92 -12.21 29.18
N ALA A 250 -8.53 -12.08 30.43
CA ALA A 250 -7.12 -12.07 30.82
C ALA A 250 -6.40 -13.37 30.45
N GLN A 251 -7.06 -14.52 30.65
CA GLN A 251 -6.52 -15.83 30.24
C GLN A 251 -6.41 -15.95 28.73
N ILE A 252 -7.43 -15.47 27.99
CA ILE A 252 -7.39 -15.44 26.53
C ILE A 252 -6.21 -14.60 26.04
N ILE A 253 -6.02 -13.36 26.54
CA ILE A 253 -4.92 -12.49 26.16
C ILE A 253 -3.56 -13.19 26.35
N ASN A 254 -3.35 -13.79 27.51
CA ASN A 254 -2.11 -14.52 27.79
C ASN A 254 -1.90 -15.72 26.86
N SER A 255 -2.96 -16.48 26.59
CA SER A 255 -2.90 -17.65 25.72
C SER A 255 -2.65 -17.27 24.25
N LEU A 256 -3.19 -16.16 23.77
CA LEU A 256 -2.95 -15.66 22.41
C LEU A 256 -1.46 -15.38 22.14
N GLN A 257 -0.68 -14.96 23.16
CA GLN A 257 0.75 -14.73 23.01
C GLN A 257 1.52 -16.01 22.65
N THR A 258 0.97 -17.19 22.96
CA THR A 258 1.58 -18.47 22.61
C THR A 258 1.53 -18.77 21.11
N ILE A 259 0.65 -18.14 20.36
CA ILE A 259 0.55 -18.34 18.91
C ILE A 259 1.87 -17.96 18.24
N ILE A 260 2.36 -16.75 18.50
CA ILE A 260 3.62 -16.28 17.92
C ILE A 260 4.81 -17.05 18.47
N SER A 261 4.84 -17.26 19.79
CA SER A 261 6.01 -17.86 20.42
C SER A 261 6.10 -19.39 20.27
N ARG A 262 5.02 -20.10 19.84
CA ARG A 262 4.96 -21.57 19.80
C ARG A 262 4.40 -22.16 18.49
N ASN A 263 3.68 -21.42 17.68
CA ASN A 263 3.06 -21.93 16.47
C ASN A 263 3.63 -21.33 15.18
N VAL A 264 4.03 -20.04 15.18
CA VAL A 264 4.60 -19.36 14.01
C VAL A 264 6.11 -19.61 13.93
N ASN A 265 6.60 -19.92 12.72
CA ASN A 265 8.02 -20.03 12.47
C ASN A 265 8.64 -18.64 12.22
N ILE A 266 8.96 -17.93 13.30
CA ILE A 266 9.52 -16.56 13.26
C ILE A 266 10.90 -16.46 12.58
N THR A 267 11.55 -17.59 12.27
CA THR A 267 12.81 -17.59 11.49
C THR A 267 12.57 -17.40 10.00
N ARG A 268 11.35 -17.61 9.53
CA ARG A 268 10.93 -17.41 8.13
C ARG A 268 10.23 -16.07 7.96
N ASN A 269 9.20 -15.83 8.74
CA ASN A 269 8.36 -14.64 8.64
C ASN A 269 8.13 -14.01 10.00
N ALA A 270 8.08 -12.68 10.04
CA ALA A 270 7.64 -11.96 11.23
C ALA A 270 6.11 -11.97 11.31
N ALA A 271 5.60 -12.10 12.53
CA ALA A 271 4.18 -11.95 12.81
C ALA A 271 3.96 -11.34 14.20
N VAL A 272 2.82 -10.65 14.35
CA VAL A 272 2.42 -10.00 15.61
C VAL A 272 0.92 -10.23 15.83
N VAL A 273 0.54 -10.55 17.08
CA VAL A 273 -0.85 -10.54 17.55
C VAL A 273 -0.93 -9.60 18.74
N THR A 274 -1.74 -8.55 18.61
CA THR A 274 -1.87 -7.51 19.65
C THR A 274 -3.34 -7.35 20.00
N ILE A 275 -3.62 -7.32 21.32
CA ILE A 275 -4.88 -6.76 21.85
C ILE A 275 -4.56 -5.31 22.25
N GLY A 276 -5.10 -4.36 21.49
CA GLY A 276 -4.84 -2.93 21.66
C GLY A 276 -5.84 -2.23 22.57
N ALA A 277 -7.04 -2.80 22.73
CA ALA A 277 -8.07 -2.26 23.62
C ALA A 277 -8.88 -3.37 24.29
N ILE A 278 -9.30 -3.11 25.52
CA ILE A 278 -10.20 -3.98 26.29
C ILE A 278 -11.23 -3.12 27.02
N HIS A 279 -12.49 -3.45 26.87
CA HIS A 279 -13.62 -2.71 27.45
C HIS A 279 -14.55 -3.67 28.18
N GLY A 280 -14.77 -3.43 29.46
CA GLY A 280 -15.67 -4.24 30.26
C GLY A 280 -15.75 -3.77 31.70
N GLY A 281 -16.96 -3.81 32.26
CA GLY A 281 -17.22 -3.35 33.62
C GLY A 281 -17.22 -1.82 33.74
N ASN A 282 -17.92 -1.33 34.78
CA ASN A 282 -18.05 0.11 35.09
C ASN A 282 -17.96 0.40 36.59
N ARG A 283 -17.94 -0.64 37.43
CA ARG A 283 -17.83 -0.52 38.90
C ARG A 283 -16.97 -1.64 39.46
N SER A 284 -16.16 -1.33 40.45
CA SER A 284 -15.21 -2.26 41.08
C SER A 284 -15.85 -3.46 41.82
N ASN A 285 -17.12 -3.33 42.22
CA ASN A 285 -17.85 -4.34 42.97
C ASN A 285 -18.90 -5.10 42.12
N ILE A 286 -18.81 -5.05 40.78
CA ILE A 286 -19.72 -5.75 39.89
C ILE A 286 -18.91 -6.51 38.85
N ILE A 287 -19.14 -7.81 38.72
CA ILE A 287 -18.70 -8.61 37.58
C ILE A 287 -19.61 -8.30 36.39
N PRO A 288 -19.08 -7.84 35.23
CA PRO A 288 -19.93 -7.44 34.09
C PRO A 288 -20.50 -8.65 33.34
N GLU A 289 -21.47 -8.39 32.46
CA GLU A 289 -22.02 -9.42 31.57
C GLU A 289 -21.13 -9.75 30.40
N GLN A 290 -20.28 -8.80 29.97
CA GLN A 290 -19.38 -9.00 28.84
C GLN A 290 -18.13 -8.14 28.90
N VAL A 291 -17.11 -8.60 28.16
CA VAL A 291 -15.90 -7.85 27.84
C VAL A 291 -15.69 -7.87 26.34
N GLU A 292 -15.37 -6.72 25.75
CA GLU A 292 -14.97 -6.59 24.34
C GLU A 292 -13.47 -6.30 24.28
N MET A 293 -12.78 -7.01 23.38
CA MET A 293 -11.37 -6.80 23.07
C MET A 293 -11.21 -6.49 21.59
N LEU A 294 -10.43 -5.45 21.27
CA LEU A 294 -10.05 -5.08 19.92
C LEU A 294 -8.55 -5.28 19.74
N GLY A 295 -8.16 -5.82 18.60
CA GLY A 295 -6.78 -6.14 18.32
C GLY A 295 -6.44 -6.15 16.84
N THR A 296 -5.20 -6.48 16.56
CA THR A 296 -4.69 -6.59 15.20
C THR A 296 -3.72 -7.75 15.06
N VAL A 297 -3.74 -8.35 13.87
CA VAL A 297 -2.75 -9.32 13.41
C VAL A 297 -1.92 -8.68 12.32
N ARG A 298 -0.60 -8.86 12.37
CA ARG A 298 0.32 -8.44 11.31
C ARG A 298 1.20 -9.62 10.94
N THR A 299 1.32 -9.91 9.64
CA THR A 299 2.20 -10.98 9.14
C THR A 299 2.67 -10.69 7.72
N LEU A 300 3.80 -11.26 7.34
CA LEU A 300 4.36 -11.18 5.99
C LEU A 300 4.01 -12.40 5.13
N SER A 301 3.13 -13.28 5.61
CA SER A 301 2.80 -14.56 4.97
C SER A 301 1.31 -14.84 5.11
N GLU A 302 0.64 -15.08 3.99
CA GLU A 302 -0.77 -15.45 3.93
C GLU A 302 -1.04 -16.77 4.70
N SER A 303 -0.18 -17.78 4.52
CA SER A 303 -0.31 -19.05 5.23
C SER A 303 -0.14 -18.92 6.75
N ASP A 304 0.73 -18.00 7.20
CA ASP A 304 0.86 -17.71 8.63
C ASP A 304 -0.35 -16.93 9.16
N GLU A 305 -0.97 -16.07 8.34
CA GLU A 305 -2.21 -15.37 8.70
C GLU A 305 -3.36 -16.35 8.93
N GLU A 306 -3.57 -17.27 8.01
CA GLU A 306 -4.58 -18.33 8.14
C GLU A 306 -4.37 -19.16 9.41
N LEU A 307 -3.12 -19.61 9.64
CA LEU A 307 -2.75 -20.34 10.86
C LEU A 307 -3.05 -19.53 12.12
N ILE A 308 -2.67 -18.26 12.16
CA ILE A 308 -2.87 -17.37 13.31
C ILE A 308 -4.35 -17.23 13.62
N PHE A 309 -5.20 -16.92 12.63
CA PHE A 309 -6.63 -16.76 12.84
C PHE A 309 -7.33 -18.06 13.24
N GLU A 310 -6.89 -19.21 12.73
CA GLU A 310 -7.37 -20.52 13.18
C GLU A 310 -7.04 -20.74 14.66
N ARG A 311 -5.79 -20.48 15.04
CA ARG A 311 -5.34 -20.63 16.45
C ARG A 311 -6.04 -19.65 17.38
N ILE A 312 -6.27 -18.41 16.95
CA ILE A 312 -7.05 -17.42 17.71
C ILE A 312 -8.44 -17.98 18.02
N ARG A 313 -9.18 -18.45 16.98
CA ARG A 313 -10.51 -19.03 17.18
C ARG A 313 -10.49 -20.19 18.15
N GLN A 314 -9.55 -21.12 18.02
CA GLN A 314 -9.42 -22.28 18.91
C GLN A 314 -9.14 -21.86 20.36
N ILE A 315 -8.17 -20.98 20.59
CA ILE A 315 -7.77 -20.53 21.92
C ILE A 315 -8.92 -19.78 22.59
N VAL A 316 -9.53 -18.82 21.89
CA VAL A 316 -10.63 -18.01 22.42
C VAL A 316 -11.80 -18.90 22.83
N THR A 317 -12.26 -19.76 21.93
CA THR A 317 -13.41 -20.65 22.18
C THR A 317 -13.13 -21.61 23.32
N LYS A 318 -11.97 -22.29 23.30
CA LYS A 318 -11.68 -23.31 24.33
C LYS A 318 -11.39 -22.70 25.71
N THR A 319 -10.79 -21.52 25.76
CA THR A 319 -10.58 -20.81 27.03
C THR A 319 -11.91 -20.30 27.61
N ALA A 320 -12.80 -19.77 26.77
CA ALA A 320 -14.13 -19.35 27.19
C ALA A 320 -14.95 -20.53 27.72
N GLU A 321 -15.03 -21.62 26.94
CA GLU A 321 -15.74 -22.87 27.35
C GLU A 321 -15.21 -23.42 28.70
N ALA A 322 -13.87 -23.43 28.90
CA ALA A 322 -13.27 -23.89 30.12
C ALA A 322 -13.64 -23.05 31.35
N ASN A 323 -13.97 -21.77 31.15
CA ASN A 323 -14.42 -20.85 32.21
C ASN A 323 -15.95 -20.70 32.26
N GLY A 324 -16.71 -21.45 31.47
CA GLY A 324 -18.17 -21.39 31.42
C GLY A 324 -18.72 -20.18 30.66
N ALA A 325 -17.85 -19.44 29.93
CA ALA A 325 -18.21 -18.27 29.15
C ALA A 325 -18.52 -18.63 27.69
#